data_c76a6d9235166469dd7d159eb09db3d4
#
_entry.id   c76a6d9235166469dd7d159eb09db3d4
#
_cell.length_a   1.000
_cell.length_b   1.000
_cell.length_c   1.000
_cell.angle_alpha   90.00
_cell.angle_beta   90.00
_cell.angle_gamma   90.00
#
_symmetry.space_group_name_H-M   'P 1'
#
loop_
_entity.id
_entity.type
_entity.pdbx_description
1 polymer ?
#
loop_
_entity_poly.entity_id
_entity_poly.type
_entity_poly.pdbx_seq_one_letter_code
_entity_poly.pdbx_strand_id
1 'polypeptide(L)'
;SSAASDVYKRQSPVYLIESAFKNKFSYEQKQNKTMKKFVFTLLLVFVCHLGYAQSINGLFNEFGSEKNADCVKVSSFMMSLGKMFAGHDEDAEIIRKIKSIKVLDLESCTASVKERFSKKVNRLSLKGYDELMRVNDEGEKVRVLMKTKKETIRELLFVCTGKEDCTLVQINGKFTKEDIDKLVNQETKKKHGRR
;
A
#
# COMPACT_ATOMS: atom_id res chain seq x y z
N SER A 1 -37.90 -22.04 66.88
CA SER A 1 -36.85 -23.06 66.85
C SER A 1 -36.03 -23.06 65.52
N SER A 2 -36.59 -22.51 64.43
CA SER A 2 -35.93 -22.50 63.12
C SER A 2 -34.84 -21.36 62.97
N ALA A 3 -35.06 -20.21 63.53
CA ALA A 3 -34.14 -19.05 63.35
C ALA A 3 -32.80 -19.24 64.06
N ALA A 4 -32.72 -19.94 65.18
CA ALA A 4 -31.48 -20.20 65.92
C ALA A 4 -30.56 -21.19 65.16
N SER A 5 -31.12 -22.13 64.38
CA SER A 5 -30.35 -23.08 63.57
C SER A 5 -29.67 -22.42 62.36
N ASP A 6 -30.29 -21.38 61.78
CA ASP A 6 -29.74 -20.66 60.64
C ASP A 6 -28.61 -19.71 61.01
N VAL A 7 -28.66 -19.14 62.24
CA VAL A 7 -27.58 -18.27 62.76
C VAL A 7 -26.31 -19.11 63.03
N TYR A 8 -26.47 -20.33 63.58
CA TYR A 8 -25.33 -21.20 63.90
C TYR A 8 -24.64 -21.76 62.65
N LYS A 9 -25.41 -22.03 61.58
CA LYS A 9 -24.85 -22.44 60.27
C LYS A 9 -23.96 -21.38 59.63
N ARG A 10 -24.33 -20.11 59.81
CA ARG A 10 -23.53 -18.96 59.26
C ARG A 10 -22.20 -18.72 59.96
N GLN A 11 -22.02 -19.20 61.20
CA GLN A 11 -20.80 -19.02 61.99
C GLN A 11 -19.89 -20.22 61.99
N SER A 12 -20.22 -21.30 61.27
CA SER A 12 -19.33 -22.45 61.17
C SER A 12 -18.10 -22.13 60.27
N PRO A 13 -16.88 -22.55 60.68
CA PRO A 13 -15.66 -22.33 59.89
C PRO A 13 -15.78 -22.83 58.44
N VAL A 14 -16.54 -23.88 58.26
CA VAL A 14 -16.81 -24.49 56.96
C VAL A 14 -17.60 -23.56 56.02
N TYR A 15 -18.62 -22.85 56.57
CA TYR A 15 -19.40 -21.89 55.77
C TYR A 15 -18.60 -20.67 55.35
N LEU A 16 -17.69 -20.19 56.19
CA LEU A 16 -16.80 -19.08 55.88
C LEU A 16 -15.79 -19.47 54.77
N ILE A 17 -15.25 -20.68 54.83
CA ILE A 17 -14.35 -21.18 53.81
C ILE A 17 -15.09 -21.36 52.46
N GLU A 18 -16.29 -21.91 52.50
CA GLU A 18 -17.10 -22.14 51.29
C GLU A 18 -17.55 -20.82 50.62
N SER A 19 -17.93 -19.83 51.43
CA SER A 19 -18.29 -18.50 50.93
C SER A 19 -17.07 -17.76 50.36
N ALA A 20 -15.89 -17.87 50.97
CA ALA A 20 -14.66 -17.28 50.49
C ALA A 20 -14.20 -17.93 49.18
N PHE A 21 -14.37 -19.25 49.06
CA PHE A 21 -14.03 -19.98 47.85
C PHE A 21 -14.95 -19.62 46.67
N LYS A 22 -16.29 -19.53 46.92
CA LYS A 22 -17.27 -19.08 45.94
C LYS A 22 -17.00 -17.65 45.48
N ASN A 23 -16.67 -16.76 46.39
CA ASN A 23 -16.35 -15.37 46.04
C ASN A 23 -15.07 -15.28 45.21
N LYS A 24 -14.03 -16.00 45.62
CA LYS A 24 -12.75 -16.04 44.85
C LYS A 24 -12.95 -16.58 43.46
N PHE A 25 -13.68 -17.69 43.32
CA PHE A 25 -13.95 -18.30 42.01
C PHE A 25 -14.81 -17.42 41.10
N SER A 26 -15.80 -16.71 41.67
CA SER A 26 -16.62 -15.74 40.97
C SER A 26 -15.82 -14.52 40.50
N TYR A 27 -14.84 -14.08 41.33
CA TYR A 27 -13.97 -12.95 41.01
C TYR A 27 -13.00 -13.30 39.85
N GLU A 28 -12.42 -14.50 39.85
CA GLU A 28 -11.54 -14.98 38.80
C GLU A 28 -12.30 -15.18 37.46
N GLN A 29 -13.52 -15.68 37.51
CA GLN A 29 -14.37 -15.80 36.31
C GLN A 29 -14.74 -14.43 35.72
N LYS A 30 -15.03 -13.44 36.56
CA LYS A 30 -15.38 -12.08 36.14
C LYS A 30 -14.17 -11.38 35.53
N GLN A 31 -12.97 -11.54 36.12
CA GLN A 31 -11.72 -11.00 35.59
C GLN A 31 -11.33 -11.63 34.24
N ASN A 32 -11.45 -12.95 34.11
CA ASN A 32 -11.17 -13.65 32.86
C ASN A 32 -12.12 -13.19 31.73
N LYS A 33 -13.39 -12.94 32.05
CA LYS A 33 -14.37 -12.46 31.06
C LYS A 33 -14.09 -11.01 30.62
N THR A 34 -13.62 -10.17 31.53
CA THR A 34 -13.25 -8.79 31.23
C THR A 34 -11.94 -8.73 30.45
N MET A 35 -10.93 -9.54 30.82
CA MET A 35 -9.66 -9.65 30.08
C MET A 35 -9.88 -10.18 28.66
N LYS A 36 -10.72 -11.20 28.49
CA LYS A 36 -11.07 -11.72 27.15
C LYS A 36 -11.72 -10.65 26.27
N LYS A 37 -12.63 -9.85 26.84
CA LYS A 37 -13.25 -8.74 26.12
C LYS A 37 -12.23 -7.65 25.76
N PHE A 38 -11.33 -7.32 26.68
CA PHE A 38 -10.28 -6.32 26.46
C PHE A 38 -9.30 -6.76 25.38
N VAL A 39 -8.83 -8.02 25.44
CA VAL A 39 -7.96 -8.63 24.40
C VAL A 39 -8.67 -8.66 23.04
N PHE A 40 -9.96 -9.03 23.02
CA PHE A 40 -10.74 -9.04 21.78
C PHE A 40 -10.93 -7.65 21.19
N THR A 41 -11.20 -6.64 22.03
CA THR A 41 -11.30 -5.24 21.59
C THR A 41 -9.96 -4.71 21.09
N LEU A 42 -8.86 -5.03 21.77
CA LEU A 42 -7.51 -4.67 21.33
C LEU A 42 -7.15 -5.33 20.00
N LEU A 43 -7.49 -6.62 19.82
CA LEU A 43 -7.30 -7.35 18.58
C LEU A 43 -8.13 -6.72 17.45
N LEU A 44 -9.36 -6.33 17.71
CA LEU A 44 -10.26 -5.70 16.74
C LEU A 44 -9.75 -4.32 16.30
N VAL A 45 -9.24 -3.53 17.23
CA VAL A 45 -8.57 -2.25 16.94
C VAL A 45 -7.30 -2.48 16.12
N PHE A 46 -6.50 -3.51 16.43
CA PHE A 46 -5.29 -3.84 15.70
C PHE A 46 -5.59 -4.28 14.26
N VAL A 47 -6.64 -5.08 14.05
CA VAL A 47 -7.08 -5.49 12.69
C VAL A 47 -7.57 -4.29 11.88
N CYS A 48 -8.23 -3.30 12.49
CA CYS A 48 -8.65 -2.09 11.79
C CYS A 48 -7.46 -1.23 11.29
N HIS A 49 -6.31 -1.29 11.96
CA HIS A 49 -5.10 -0.58 11.52
C HIS A 49 -4.32 -1.27 10.40
N LEU A 50 -4.54 -2.56 10.15
CA LEU A 50 -3.89 -3.30 9.06
C LEU A 50 -4.52 -3.04 7.68
N GLY A 51 -5.68 -2.38 7.62
CA GLY A 51 -6.48 -2.25 6.42
C GLY A 51 -6.14 -1.10 5.47
N TYR A 52 -5.20 -0.18 5.78
CA TYR A 52 -5.08 1.08 5.04
C TYR A 52 -3.74 1.38 4.37
N ALA A 53 -2.77 0.50 4.40
CA ALA A 53 -1.57 0.67 3.59
C ALA A 53 -1.81 0.15 2.18
N GLN A 54 -2.57 0.89 1.38
CA GLN A 54 -2.68 0.60 -0.04
C GLN A 54 -1.30 0.77 -0.67
N SER A 55 -0.75 -0.32 -1.19
CA SER A 55 0.57 -0.32 -1.82
C SER A 55 0.42 -0.14 -3.33
N ILE A 56 1.47 0.36 -3.99
CA ILE A 56 1.55 0.42 -5.45
C ILE A 56 1.25 -0.95 -6.08
N ASN A 57 1.83 -2.01 -5.52
CA ASN A 57 1.55 -3.38 -5.98
C ASN A 57 0.09 -3.79 -5.80
N GLY A 58 -0.57 -3.30 -4.77
CA GLY A 58 -2.01 -3.50 -4.56
C GLY A 58 -2.85 -2.91 -5.69
N LEU A 59 -2.49 -1.72 -6.19
CA LEU A 59 -3.16 -1.10 -7.34
C LEU A 59 -2.99 -1.95 -8.60
N PHE A 60 -1.77 -2.39 -8.91
CA PHE A 60 -1.52 -3.28 -10.06
C PHE A 60 -2.29 -4.59 -9.98
N ASN A 61 -2.43 -5.17 -8.79
CA ASN A 61 -3.15 -6.43 -8.64
C ASN A 61 -4.67 -6.25 -8.72
N GLU A 62 -5.19 -5.18 -8.15
CA GLU A 62 -6.62 -4.91 -8.14
C GLU A 62 -7.12 -4.50 -9.53
N PHE A 63 -6.50 -3.48 -10.10
CA PHE A 63 -6.97 -2.91 -11.36
C PHE A 63 -6.47 -3.67 -12.60
N GLY A 64 -5.36 -4.41 -12.48
CA GLY A 64 -4.84 -5.22 -13.58
C GLY A 64 -5.70 -6.47 -13.92
N SER A 65 -6.71 -6.77 -13.10
CA SER A 65 -7.71 -7.83 -13.36
C SER A 65 -9.07 -7.28 -13.81
N GLU A 66 -9.22 -5.96 -13.94
CA GLU A 66 -10.44 -5.36 -14.44
C GLU A 66 -10.65 -5.66 -15.93
N LYS A 67 -11.92 -5.73 -16.34
CA LYS A 67 -12.26 -5.93 -17.75
C LYS A 67 -11.78 -4.73 -18.57
N ASN A 68 -11.11 -5.01 -19.67
CA ASN A 68 -10.48 -4.03 -20.56
C ASN A 68 -9.31 -3.22 -19.92
N ALA A 69 -8.72 -3.72 -18.87
CA ALA A 69 -7.46 -3.17 -18.35
C ALA A 69 -6.27 -3.86 -19.03
N ASP A 70 -5.30 -3.07 -19.46
CA ASP A 70 -4.04 -3.58 -19.96
C ASP A 70 -2.98 -3.52 -18.87
N CYS A 71 -2.45 -4.67 -18.46
CA CYS A 71 -1.43 -4.78 -17.46
C CYS A 71 -0.20 -5.54 -17.97
N VAL A 72 0.86 -4.80 -18.24
CA VAL A 72 2.13 -5.35 -18.71
C VAL A 72 3.15 -5.37 -17.59
N LYS A 73 3.82 -6.51 -17.39
CA LYS A 73 4.87 -6.67 -16.38
C LYS A 73 6.13 -7.26 -17.05
N VAL A 74 7.15 -6.42 -17.20
CA VAL A 74 8.46 -6.85 -17.67
C VAL A 74 9.35 -7.09 -16.46
N SER A 75 9.68 -8.37 -16.22
CA SER A 75 10.49 -8.77 -15.08
C SER A 75 11.98 -8.49 -15.29
N SER A 76 12.76 -8.56 -14.20
CA SER A 76 14.22 -8.39 -14.27
C SER A 76 14.90 -9.39 -15.20
N PHE A 77 14.37 -10.60 -15.33
CA PHE A 77 14.87 -11.61 -16.24
C PHE A 77 14.66 -11.19 -17.71
N MET A 78 13.43 -10.77 -18.06
CA MET A 78 13.11 -10.27 -19.39
C MET A 78 13.96 -9.04 -19.76
N MET A 79 14.13 -8.11 -18.80
CA MET A 79 15.01 -6.95 -18.99
C MET A 79 16.46 -7.36 -19.21
N SER A 80 16.95 -8.40 -18.55
CA SER A 80 18.32 -8.89 -18.74
C SER A 80 18.53 -9.48 -20.15
N LEU A 81 17.54 -10.19 -20.67
CA LEU A 81 17.60 -10.68 -22.06
C LEU A 81 17.59 -9.50 -23.05
N GLY A 82 16.68 -8.53 -22.88
CA GLY A 82 16.63 -7.36 -23.75
C GLY A 82 17.92 -6.54 -23.77
N LYS A 83 18.63 -6.44 -22.66
CA LYS A 83 19.93 -5.75 -22.57
C LYS A 83 21.05 -6.38 -23.41
N MET A 84 20.97 -7.67 -23.66
CA MET A 84 21.94 -8.36 -24.54
C MET A 84 21.81 -7.89 -25.99
N PHE A 85 20.65 -7.41 -26.39
CA PHE A 85 20.36 -6.93 -27.75
C PHE A 85 20.34 -5.39 -27.84
N ALA A 86 20.43 -4.68 -26.72
CA ALA A 86 20.50 -3.22 -26.70
C ALA A 86 21.86 -2.75 -27.25
N GLY A 87 21.83 -1.80 -28.19
CA GLY A 87 23.01 -1.18 -28.77
C GLY A 87 23.88 -0.42 -27.72
N HIS A 88 24.87 0.32 -28.20
CA HIS A 88 25.82 1.08 -27.37
C HIS A 88 25.47 2.58 -27.29
N ASP A 89 24.27 2.98 -27.71
CA ASP A 89 23.82 4.36 -27.72
C ASP A 89 23.53 4.89 -26.28
N GLU A 90 23.47 6.20 -26.13
CA GLU A 90 23.20 6.85 -24.83
C GLU A 90 21.87 6.39 -24.22
N ASP A 91 20.86 6.15 -25.06
CA ASP A 91 19.55 5.60 -24.61
C ASP A 91 19.72 4.18 -24.06
N ALA A 92 20.63 3.38 -24.62
CA ALA A 92 20.93 2.04 -24.15
C ALA A 92 21.54 2.03 -22.73
N GLU A 93 22.30 3.07 -22.36
CA GLU A 93 22.87 3.18 -21.02
C GLU A 93 21.78 3.27 -19.94
N ILE A 94 20.74 4.08 -20.17
CA ILE A 94 19.62 4.23 -19.27
C ILE A 94 18.80 2.94 -19.19
N ILE A 95 18.53 2.31 -20.35
CA ILE A 95 17.82 1.02 -20.41
C ILE A 95 18.55 -0.06 -19.60
N ARG A 96 19.89 -0.06 -19.60
CA ARG A 96 20.69 -1.01 -18.82
C ARG A 96 20.51 -0.84 -17.31
N LYS A 97 20.15 0.36 -16.83
CA LYS A 97 19.91 0.67 -15.41
C LYS A 97 18.51 0.21 -14.95
N ILE A 98 17.58 -0.02 -15.87
CA ILE A 98 16.23 -0.51 -15.58
C ILE A 98 16.31 -1.99 -15.19
N LYS A 99 15.62 -2.35 -14.11
CA LYS A 99 15.48 -3.72 -13.64
C LYS A 99 14.15 -4.35 -14.02
N SER A 100 13.08 -3.60 -13.87
CA SER A 100 11.74 -4.07 -14.21
C SER A 100 10.83 -2.89 -14.49
N ILE A 101 9.84 -3.12 -15.34
CA ILE A 101 8.78 -2.18 -15.67
C ILE A 101 7.44 -2.84 -15.44
N LYS A 102 6.50 -2.09 -14.88
CA LYS A 102 5.09 -2.45 -14.82
C LYS A 102 4.29 -1.29 -15.38
N VAL A 103 3.37 -1.59 -16.25
CA VAL A 103 2.42 -0.63 -16.83
C VAL A 103 1.03 -1.16 -16.58
N LEU A 104 0.17 -0.30 -16.07
CA LEU A 104 -1.26 -0.51 -15.95
C LEU A 104 -1.93 0.61 -16.73
N ASP A 105 -2.68 0.25 -17.74
CA ASP A 105 -3.47 1.15 -18.54
C ASP A 105 -4.96 0.83 -18.38
N LEU A 106 -5.75 1.87 -18.07
CA LEU A 106 -7.18 1.78 -17.85
C LEU A 106 -7.98 2.64 -18.86
N GLU A 107 -7.35 3.09 -19.94
CA GLU A 107 -7.99 3.94 -20.96
C GLU A 107 -9.28 3.30 -21.49
N SER A 108 -9.25 2.01 -21.81
CA SER A 108 -10.39 1.26 -22.33
C SER A 108 -11.38 0.79 -21.24
N CYS A 109 -11.14 1.11 -19.97
CA CYS A 109 -12.00 0.75 -18.86
C CYS A 109 -13.20 1.73 -18.73
N THR A 110 -14.21 1.29 -18.00
CA THR A 110 -15.39 2.12 -17.72
C THR A 110 -15.03 3.31 -16.81
N ALA A 111 -15.81 4.40 -16.93
CA ALA A 111 -15.64 5.59 -16.09
C ALA A 111 -15.65 5.26 -14.58
N SER A 112 -16.45 4.29 -14.15
CA SER A 112 -16.51 3.83 -12.75
C SER A 112 -15.17 3.23 -12.28
N VAL A 113 -14.49 2.46 -13.13
CA VAL A 113 -13.17 1.88 -12.81
C VAL A 113 -12.13 2.99 -12.71
N LYS A 114 -12.10 3.92 -13.66
CA LYS A 114 -11.20 5.08 -13.67
C LYS A 114 -11.39 5.96 -12.43
N GLU A 115 -12.63 6.23 -12.06
CA GLU A 115 -12.94 7.01 -10.85
C GLU A 115 -12.48 6.30 -9.57
N ARG A 116 -12.71 4.99 -9.46
CA ARG A 116 -12.23 4.16 -8.35
C ARG A 116 -10.71 4.20 -8.25
N PHE A 117 -10.02 4.04 -9.38
CA PHE A 117 -8.56 4.15 -9.45
C PHE A 117 -8.07 5.51 -8.98
N SER A 118 -8.61 6.59 -9.52
CA SER A 118 -8.26 7.97 -9.14
C SER A 118 -8.46 8.23 -7.65
N LYS A 119 -9.58 7.80 -7.07
CA LYS A 119 -9.84 7.90 -5.62
C LYS A 119 -8.80 7.13 -4.79
N LYS A 120 -8.41 5.94 -5.25
CA LYS A 120 -7.41 5.12 -4.53
C LYS A 120 -6.02 5.69 -4.65
N VAL A 121 -5.60 6.15 -5.83
CA VAL A 121 -4.33 6.83 -6.04
C VAL A 121 -4.21 8.09 -5.16
N ASN A 122 -5.27 8.90 -5.07
CA ASN A 122 -5.27 10.11 -4.25
C ASN A 122 -5.16 9.80 -2.73
N ARG A 123 -5.58 8.62 -2.30
CA ARG A 123 -5.47 8.16 -0.91
C ARG A 123 -4.22 7.32 -0.64
N LEU A 124 -3.44 7.05 -1.68
CA LEU A 124 -2.23 6.24 -1.56
C LEU A 124 -1.22 6.93 -0.64
N SER A 125 -0.75 6.21 0.35
CA SER A 125 0.37 6.68 1.16
C SER A 125 1.66 6.58 0.35
N LEU A 126 2.13 7.72 -0.13
CA LEU A 126 3.39 7.85 -0.86
C LEU A 126 4.57 8.12 0.09
N LYS A 127 4.50 7.59 1.31
CA LYS A 127 5.59 7.73 2.29
C LYS A 127 6.90 7.17 1.73
N GLY A 128 7.91 8.02 1.69
CA GLY A 128 9.22 7.68 1.15
C GLY A 128 9.36 7.85 -0.37
N TYR A 129 8.37 8.49 -1.00
CA TYR A 129 8.50 9.02 -2.35
C TYR A 129 8.62 10.53 -2.30
N ASP A 130 9.52 11.06 -3.13
CA ASP A 130 9.65 12.48 -3.42
C ASP A 130 8.93 12.78 -4.74
N GLU A 131 8.18 13.87 -4.79
CA GLU A 131 7.47 14.27 -5.99
C GLU A 131 8.39 15.12 -6.88
N LEU A 132 8.65 14.65 -8.11
CA LEU A 132 9.48 15.34 -9.09
C LEU A 132 8.66 16.34 -9.91
N MET A 133 7.44 15.96 -10.26
CA MET A 133 6.59 16.77 -11.13
C MET A 133 5.11 16.53 -10.80
N ARG A 134 4.35 17.61 -10.90
CA ARG A 134 2.88 17.56 -10.86
C ARG A 134 2.33 18.51 -11.91
N VAL A 135 1.47 18.00 -12.77
CA VAL A 135 0.72 18.77 -13.74
C VAL A 135 -0.77 18.53 -13.49
N ASN A 136 -1.55 19.60 -13.51
CA ASN A 136 -3.01 19.56 -13.50
C ASN A 136 -3.47 20.39 -14.69
N ASP A 137 -4.10 19.75 -15.64
CA ASP A 137 -4.61 20.38 -16.84
C ASP A 137 -5.97 19.79 -17.20
N GLU A 138 -6.97 20.64 -17.45
CA GLU A 138 -8.34 20.31 -17.92
C GLU A 138 -9.00 19.06 -17.27
N GLY A 139 -8.66 18.79 -16.00
CA GLY A 139 -9.18 17.65 -15.23
C GLY A 139 -8.31 16.40 -15.27
N GLU A 140 -7.21 16.44 -16.00
CA GLU A 140 -6.16 15.45 -15.95
C GLU A 140 -5.08 15.82 -14.92
N LYS A 141 -4.57 14.82 -14.23
CA LYS A 141 -3.51 14.97 -13.23
C LYS A 141 -2.41 14.01 -13.53
N VAL A 142 -1.24 14.55 -13.83
CA VAL A 142 -0.01 13.77 -14.00
C VAL A 142 0.92 14.02 -12.82
N ARG A 143 1.41 12.95 -12.21
CA ARG A 143 2.39 13.00 -11.13
C ARG A 143 3.55 12.10 -11.45
N VAL A 144 4.74 12.60 -11.26
CA VAL A 144 5.99 11.82 -11.34
C VAL A 144 6.63 11.81 -9.96
N LEU A 145 6.86 10.61 -9.45
CA LEU A 145 7.35 10.38 -8.11
C LEU A 145 8.60 9.50 -8.18
N MET A 146 9.55 9.75 -7.29
CA MET A 146 10.75 8.92 -7.17
C MET A 146 10.93 8.41 -5.75
N LYS A 147 11.52 7.23 -5.63
CA LYS A 147 11.96 6.67 -4.36
C LYS A 147 13.46 6.49 -4.36
N THR A 148 14.13 7.15 -3.44
CA THR A 148 15.58 7.16 -3.33
C THR A 148 16.07 6.33 -2.15
N LYS A 149 17.19 5.64 -2.33
CA LYS A 149 17.92 4.94 -1.26
C LYS A 149 19.41 5.23 -1.41
N LYS A 150 20.02 5.93 -0.44
CA LYS A 150 21.43 6.31 -0.47
C LYS A 150 21.79 6.97 -1.81
N GLU A 151 21.26 8.13 -2.12
CA GLU A 151 21.50 8.90 -3.35
C GLU A 151 21.18 8.20 -4.69
N THR A 152 20.79 6.94 -4.65
CA THR A 152 20.38 6.18 -5.84
C THR A 152 18.86 6.15 -5.93
N ILE A 153 18.30 6.55 -7.05
CA ILE A 153 16.88 6.42 -7.37
C ILE A 153 16.62 4.95 -7.69
N ARG A 154 15.73 4.34 -6.91
CA ARG A 154 15.40 2.92 -6.99
C ARG A 154 14.11 2.65 -7.73
N GLU A 155 13.24 3.63 -7.73
CA GLU A 155 11.92 3.50 -8.31
C GLU A 155 11.46 4.86 -8.83
N LEU A 156 10.89 4.85 -10.03
CA LEU A 156 10.15 5.94 -10.62
C LEU A 156 8.71 5.50 -10.78
N LEU A 157 7.79 6.39 -10.46
CA LEU A 157 6.36 6.14 -10.57
C LEU A 157 5.72 7.29 -11.35
N PHE A 158 5.07 6.94 -12.45
CA PHE A 158 4.28 7.87 -13.25
C PHE A 158 2.82 7.53 -13.04
N VAL A 159 2.02 8.52 -12.68
CA VAL A 159 0.61 8.36 -12.41
C VAL A 159 -0.14 9.39 -13.21
N CYS A 160 -0.98 8.96 -14.13
CA CYS A 160 -1.96 9.78 -14.81
C CYS A 160 -3.35 9.42 -14.31
N THR A 161 -4.16 10.41 -13.99
CA THR A 161 -5.55 10.23 -13.59
C THR A 161 -6.41 11.32 -14.23
N GLY A 162 -7.33 10.90 -15.06
CA GLY A 162 -8.25 11.78 -15.79
C GLY A 162 -9.57 11.08 -16.09
N LYS A 163 -10.40 11.71 -16.88
CA LYS A 163 -11.64 11.11 -17.39
C LYS A 163 -11.36 10.13 -18.52
N GLU A 164 -10.40 10.48 -19.37
CA GLU A 164 -10.01 9.70 -20.54
C GLU A 164 -8.81 8.80 -20.19
N ASP A 165 -7.76 9.37 -19.64
CA ASP A 165 -6.52 8.66 -19.35
C ASP A 165 -6.37 8.32 -17.85
N CYS A 166 -6.21 7.03 -17.56
CA CYS A 166 -5.82 6.55 -16.26
C CYS A 166 -4.71 5.51 -16.42
N THR A 167 -3.48 5.91 -16.11
CA THR A 167 -2.30 5.08 -16.31
C THR A 167 -1.39 5.09 -15.09
N LEU A 168 -0.81 3.95 -14.76
CA LEU A 168 0.19 3.80 -13.72
C LEU A 168 1.40 3.06 -14.27
N VAL A 169 2.57 3.73 -14.26
CA VAL A 169 3.84 3.13 -14.68
C VAL A 169 4.79 3.10 -13.49
N GLN A 170 5.33 1.93 -13.21
CA GLN A 170 6.36 1.71 -12.19
C GLN A 170 7.62 1.21 -12.85
N ILE A 171 8.71 1.95 -12.71
CA ILE A 171 10.03 1.59 -13.22
C ILE A 171 10.97 1.38 -12.03
N ASN A 172 11.46 0.17 -11.86
CA ASN A 172 12.47 -0.15 -10.86
C ASN A 172 13.85 -0.21 -11.51
N GLY A 173 14.86 0.35 -10.86
CA GLY A 173 16.20 0.42 -11.43
C GLY A 173 17.25 0.89 -10.44
N LYS A 174 18.35 1.39 -11.01
CA LYS A 174 19.42 2.08 -10.29
C LYS A 174 19.80 3.31 -11.12
N PHE A 175 19.17 4.45 -10.83
CA PHE A 175 19.39 5.69 -11.56
C PHE A 175 20.11 6.69 -10.66
N THR A 176 20.91 7.55 -11.27
CA THR A 176 21.46 8.75 -10.64
C THR A 176 20.57 9.95 -10.96
N LYS A 177 20.83 11.09 -10.32
CA LYS A 177 20.15 12.35 -10.67
C LYS A 177 20.48 12.76 -12.11
N GLU A 178 21.74 12.61 -12.50
CA GLU A 178 22.22 12.93 -13.84
C GLU A 178 21.51 12.10 -14.93
N ASP A 179 21.15 10.85 -14.64
CA ASP A 179 20.36 10.03 -15.57
C ASP A 179 18.97 10.63 -15.82
N ILE A 180 18.34 11.14 -14.76
CA ILE A 180 17.02 11.77 -14.88
C ILE A 180 17.13 13.10 -15.62
N ASP A 181 18.15 13.92 -15.31
CA ASP A 181 18.40 15.18 -15.99
C ASP A 181 18.64 14.99 -17.49
N LYS A 182 19.37 13.96 -17.87
CA LYS A 182 19.55 13.58 -19.30
C LYS A 182 18.23 13.27 -19.97
N LEU A 183 17.38 12.45 -19.35
CA LEU A 183 16.04 12.11 -19.90
C LEU A 183 15.18 13.35 -20.11
N VAL A 184 15.11 14.23 -19.12
CA VAL A 184 14.32 15.48 -19.21
C VAL A 184 14.85 16.40 -20.32
N ASN A 185 16.17 16.54 -20.42
CA ASN A 185 16.80 17.41 -21.42
C ASN A 185 16.67 16.87 -22.86
N GLN A 186 16.66 15.56 -23.05
CA GLN A 186 16.44 14.94 -24.36
C GLN A 186 15.03 15.18 -24.88
N GLU A 187 14.01 15.06 -24.03
CA GLU A 187 12.62 15.35 -24.40
C GLU A 187 12.43 16.81 -24.81
N THR A 188 13.10 17.74 -24.13
CA THR A 188 13.02 19.17 -24.44
C THR A 188 13.64 19.47 -25.82
N LYS A 189 14.75 18.83 -26.16
CA LYS A 189 15.39 18.99 -27.48
C LYS A 189 14.56 18.43 -28.62
N LYS A 190 13.90 17.26 -28.44
CA LYS A 190 13.01 16.65 -29.44
C LYS A 190 11.79 17.53 -29.75
N LYS A 191 11.24 18.25 -28.77
CA LYS A 191 10.12 19.16 -28.99
C LYS A 191 10.51 20.44 -29.77
N HIS A 192 11.73 20.95 -29.62
CA HIS A 192 12.19 22.15 -30.35
C HIS A 192 12.66 21.86 -31.78
N GLY A 193 13.00 20.64 -32.12
CA GLY A 193 13.44 20.23 -33.46
C GLY A 193 12.33 19.88 -34.45
N ARG A 194 11.04 19.99 -34.05
CA ARG A 194 9.87 19.71 -34.88
C ARG A 194 9.04 20.96 -35.26
N ARG A 195 9.67 22.11 -35.26
CA ARG A 195 9.07 23.33 -35.84
C ARG A 195 9.70 23.69 -37.15
#